data_01902321ca087aba76343e5f76752d5c
#
_entry.id   01902321ca087aba76343e5f76752d5c
#
_cell.length_a   1.000
_cell.length_b   1.000
_cell.length_c   1.000
_cell.angle_alpha   90.00
_cell.angle_beta   90.00
_cell.angle_gamma   90.00
#
_symmetry.space_group_name_H-M   'P 1'
#
loop_
_entity.id
_entity.type
_entity.pdbx_description
1 polymer ?
#
loop_
_entity_poly.entity_id
_entity_poly.type
_entity_poly.pdbx_seq_one_letter_code
_entity_poly.pdbx_strand_id
1 'polypeptide(L)'
;MTQKRCFPPVVDASTRVLVLGSLPGEVSLAQSQYYAHKQNRFWSLIGDVIERDLVGLEYPERLRILLEHHIGLWDVVAQARRAGSLDSQIRDHASNDLIALIETLPDLVAIAFNGGTASKIGERALGARIGQLRTYRLPSSSPAYAAVPYSAKLAVWKGLRDSLSADSRAHPLQGE
;
A
#
# COMPACT_ATOMS: atom_id res chain seq x y z
N MET A 1 -7.02 -13.48 21.56
CA MET A 1 -6.57 -12.61 20.45
C MET A 1 -5.18 -12.07 20.76
N THR A 2 -4.23 -12.32 19.90
CA THR A 2 -2.85 -11.85 20.03
C THR A 2 -2.73 -10.42 19.50
N GLN A 3 -1.93 -9.58 20.16
CA GLN A 3 -1.58 -8.27 19.62
C GLN A 3 -0.63 -8.43 18.45
N LYS A 4 -0.93 -7.75 17.35
CA LYS A 4 -0.14 -7.75 16.11
C LYS A 4 0.36 -6.36 15.81
N ARG A 5 1.58 -6.27 15.28
CA ARG A 5 2.23 -5.00 14.93
C ARG A 5 2.65 -5.00 13.46
N CYS A 6 2.60 -3.84 12.85
CA CYS A 6 3.09 -3.64 11.51
C CYS A 6 4.63 -3.68 11.45
N PHE A 7 5.15 -3.72 10.21
CA PHE A 7 6.57 -3.58 9.93
C PHE A 7 6.96 -2.10 9.83
N PRO A 8 8.28 -1.79 9.87
CA PRO A 8 8.75 -0.47 9.47
C PRO A 8 8.37 -0.14 8.02
N PRO A 9 8.18 1.14 7.67
CA PRO A 9 7.90 1.51 6.29
C PRO A 9 9.08 1.19 5.37
N VAL A 10 8.77 0.79 4.15
CA VAL A 10 9.74 0.59 3.08
C VAL A 10 9.62 1.79 2.13
N VAL A 11 10.43 2.79 2.31
CA VAL A 11 10.41 4.05 1.57
C VAL A 11 11.83 4.60 1.39
N ASP A 12 11.98 5.52 0.45
CA ASP A 12 13.16 6.36 0.31
C ASP A 12 12.77 7.78 -0.13
N ALA A 13 13.75 8.67 -0.28
CA ALA A 13 13.50 10.06 -0.66
C ALA A 13 12.88 10.23 -2.06
N SER A 14 12.99 9.21 -2.91
CA SER A 14 12.45 9.20 -4.28
C SER A 14 11.05 8.58 -4.38
N THR A 15 10.47 8.16 -3.27
CA THR A 15 9.12 7.56 -3.24
C THR A 15 8.08 8.56 -3.76
N ARG A 16 7.33 8.16 -4.78
CA ARG A 16 6.26 8.95 -5.39
C ARG A 16 4.87 8.44 -5.04
N VAL A 17 4.71 7.14 -4.94
CA VAL A 17 3.46 6.47 -4.55
C VAL A 17 3.71 5.64 -3.30
N LEU A 18 2.93 5.88 -2.27
CA LEU A 18 2.94 5.08 -1.04
C LEU A 18 1.73 4.15 -1.05
N VAL A 19 1.97 2.85 -1.11
CA VAL A 19 0.92 1.84 -1.00
C VAL A 19 0.73 1.47 0.46
N LEU A 20 -0.48 1.64 0.96
CA LEU A 20 -0.85 1.37 2.34
C LEU A 20 -1.78 0.17 2.44
N GLY A 21 -1.35 -0.87 3.15
CA GLY A 21 -2.20 -1.95 3.61
C GLY A 21 -2.85 -1.66 4.96
N SER A 22 -3.60 -2.60 5.49
CA SER A 22 -4.22 -2.48 6.82
C SER A 22 -3.25 -2.90 7.93
N LEU A 23 -2.95 -4.18 8.01
CA LEU A 23 -2.04 -4.81 8.98
C LEU A 23 -1.53 -6.12 8.39
N PRO A 24 -0.26 -6.50 8.59
CA PRO A 24 0.25 -7.77 8.06
C PRO A 24 -0.57 -8.97 8.54
N GLY A 25 -0.82 -9.92 7.64
CA GLY A 25 -1.43 -11.19 7.96
C GLY A 25 -0.49 -12.12 8.74
N GLU A 26 -0.98 -13.26 9.21
CA GLU A 26 -0.20 -14.19 10.04
C GLU A 26 1.03 -14.75 9.31
N VAL A 27 0.89 -15.10 8.03
CA VAL A 27 2.03 -15.59 7.22
C VAL A 27 3.08 -14.49 7.04
N SER A 28 2.66 -13.25 6.78
CA SER A 28 3.56 -12.11 6.68
C SER A 28 4.30 -11.85 7.98
N LEU A 29 3.61 -11.90 9.11
CA LEU A 29 4.22 -11.73 10.44
C LEU A 29 5.23 -12.85 10.74
N ALA A 30 4.89 -14.10 10.42
CA ALA A 30 5.78 -15.23 10.63
C ALA A 30 7.06 -15.15 9.79
N GLN A 31 6.98 -14.60 8.58
CA GLN A 31 8.12 -14.47 7.66
C GLN A 31 8.78 -13.09 7.72
N SER A 32 8.23 -12.14 8.47
CA SER A 32 8.66 -10.73 8.49
C SER A 32 8.72 -10.10 7.09
N GLN A 33 7.72 -10.39 6.27
CA GLN A 33 7.65 -9.95 4.87
C GLN A 33 6.25 -9.43 4.53
N TYR A 34 6.20 -8.28 3.83
CA TYR A 34 4.95 -7.78 3.28
C TYR A 34 4.36 -8.75 2.26
N TYR A 35 3.07 -9.01 2.39
CA TYR A 35 2.30 -9.81 1.43
C TYR A 35 2.90 -11.20 1.16
N ALA A 36 3.29 -11.90 2.23
CA ALA A 36 3.96 -13.19 2.12
C ALA A 36 3.03 -14.37 1.83
N HIS A 37 1.72 -14.24 2.07
CA HIS A 37 0.77 -15.31 1.79
C HIS A 37 0.74 -15.61 0.28
N LYS A 38 0.93 -16.89 -0.10
CA LYS A 38 1.06 -17.30 -1.51
C LYS A 38 -0.15 -16.93 -2.39
N GLN A 39 -1.34 -16.86 -1.81
CA GLN A 39 -2.56 -16.50 -2.52
C GLN A 39 -2.82 -14.98 -2.55
N ASN A 40 -2.02 -14.19 -1.85
CA ASN A 40 -2.10 -12.74 -1.95
C ASN A 40 -1.56 -12.28 -3.31
N ARG A 41 -2.35 -11.51 -4.03
CA ARG A 41 -2.02 -11.08 -5.40
C ARG A 41 -1.18 -9.81 -5.47
N PHE A 42 -0.76 -9.25 -4.33
CA PHE A 42 -0.03 -7.99 -4.30
C PHE A 42 1.19 -7.98 -5.23
N TRP A 43 2.07 -8.97 -5.09
CA TRP A 43 3.31 -9.02 -5.87
C TRP A 43 3.06 -9.22 -7.37
N SER A 44 2.02 -9.95 -7.73
CA SER A 44 1.59 -10.07 -9.13
C SER A 44 1.02 -8.75 -9.66
N LEU A 45 0.12 -8.11 -8.91
CA LEU A 45 -0.52 -6.85 -9.29
C LEU A 45 0.49 -5.73 -9.45
N ILE A 46 1.32 -5.49 -8.45
CA ILE A 46 2.30 -4.42 -8.51
C ILE A 46 3.39 -4.71 -9.56
N GLY A 47 3.76 -5.98 -9.74
CA GLY A 47 4.66 -6.39 -10.79
C GLY A 47 4.12 -6.06 -12.17
N ASP A 48 2.86 -6.35 -12.43
CA ASP A 48 2.20 -6.02 -13.69
C ASP A 48 2.06 -4.50 -13.90
N VAL A 49 1.85 -3.73 -12.83
CA VAL A 49 1.84 -2.26 -12.90
C VAL A 49 3.16 -1.71 -13.41
N ILE A 50 4.28 -2.22 -12.92
CA ILE A 50 5.63 -1.76 -13.28
C ILE A 50 6.29 -2.60 -14.39
N GLU A 51 5.58 -3.57 -14.93
CA GLU A 51 6.05 -4.45 -16.02
C GLU A 51 7.32 -5.24 -15.64
N ARG A 52 7.38 -5.72 -14.40
CA ARG A 52 8.47 -6.54 -13.86
C ARG A 52 7.91 -7.78 -13.18
N ASP A 53 8.50 -8.94 -13.42
CA ASP A 53 8.18 -10.16 -12.67
C ASP A 53 8.85 -10.11 -11.29
N LEU A 54 8.02 -9.89 -10.26
CA LEU A 54 8.48 -9.84 -8.87
C LEU A 54 8.28 -11.17 -8.13
N VAL A 55 7.30 -11.96 -8.55
CA VAL A 55 6.92 -13.20 -7.85
C VAL A 55 8.09 -14.19 -7.81
N GLY A 56 8.85 -14.29 -8.89
CA GLY A 56 10.01 -15.20 -9.00
C GLY A 56 11.27 -14.73 -8.26
N LEU A 57 11.26 -13.54 -7.67
CA LEU A 57 12.44 -12.94 -7.03
C LEU A 57 12.43 -13.16 -5.51
N GLU A 58 13.62 -13.14 -4.91
CA GLU A 58 13.78 -13.09 -3.46
C GLU A 58 13.22 -11.78 -2.89
N TYR A 59 12.71 -11.83 -1.66
CA TYR A 59 12.02 -10.69 -1.04
C TYR A 59 12.85 -9.40 -0.99
N PRO A 60 14.14 -9.39 -0.59
CA PRO A 60 14.94 -8.16 -0.61
C PRO A 60 15.04 -7.54 -2.00
N GLU A 61 15.10 -8.35 -3.03
CA GLU A 61 15.15 -7.89 -4.43
C GLU A 61 13.83 -7.26 -4.86
N ARG A 62 12.69 -7.84 -4.43
CA ARG A 62 11.37 -7.24 -4.66
C ARG A 62 11.28 -5.82 -4.10
N LEU A 63 11.75 -5.63 -2.87
CA LEU A 63 11.72 -4.31 -2.22
C LEU A 63 12.63 -3.31 -2.95
N ARG A 64 13.80 -3.74 -3.36
CA ARG A 64 14.75 -2.91 -4.12
C ARG A 64 14.11 -2.41 -5.42
N ILE A 65 13.47 -3.29 -6.16
CA ILE A 65 12.81 -2.94 -7.42
C ILE A 65 11.64 -1.99 -7.20
N LEU A 66 10.83 -2.18 -6.16
CA LEU A 66 9.76 -1.23 -5.84
C LEU A 66 10.30 0.16 -5.60
N LEU A 67 11.36 0.29 -4.80
CA LEU A 67 11.98 1.59 -4.51
C LEU A 67 12.58 2.23 -5.76
N GLU A 68 13.20 1.44 -6.64
CA GLU A 68 13.69 1.92 -7.95
C GLU A 68 12.56 2.46 -8.84
N HIS A 69 11.35 1.90 -8.70
CA HIS A 69 10.16 2.37 -9.40
C HIS A 69 9.35 3.40 -8.61
N HIS A 70 9.93 3.96 -7.55
CA HIS A 70 9.34 5.02 -6.73
C HIS A 70 8.10 4.61 -5.97
N ILE A 71 7.99 3.35 -5.60
CA ILE A 71 6.88 2.78 -4.83
C ILE A 71 7.36 2.45 -3.43
N GLY A 72 6.68 3.02 -2.42
CA GLY A 72 6.88 2.68 -1.02
C GLY A 72 5.74 1.83 -0.47
N LEU A 73 5.99 1.15 0.65
CA LEU A 73 5.04 0.29 1.35
C LEU A 73 4.95 0.64 2.82
N TRP A 74 3.75 0.62 3.35
CA TRP A 74 3.49 0.60 4.78
C TRP A 74 2.07 0.10 5.06
N ASP A 75 1.64 0.17 6.32
CA ASP A 75 0.29 -0.15 6.77
C ASP A 75 -0.31 1.03 7.52
N VAL A 76 -1.63 1.16 7.47
CA VAL A 76 -2.33 2.23 8.22
C VAL A 76 -2.46 1.92 9.70
N VAL A 77 -2.43 0.64 10.10
CA VAL A 77 -2.53 0.18 11.48
C VAL A 77 -1.15 -0.13 12.04
N ALA A 78 -0.77 0.54 13.13
CA ALA A 78 0.49 0.28 13.82
C ALA A 78 0.44 -1.02 14.61
N GLN A 79 -0.65 -1.21 15.35
CA GLN A 79 -0.90 -2.40 16.14
C GLN A 79 -2.40 -2.61 16.34
N ALA A 80 -2.81 -3.84 16.48
CA ALA A 80 -4.19 -4.21 16.74
C ALA A 80 -4.29 -5.61 17.34
N ARG A 81 -5.47 -5.92 17.89
CA ARG A 81 -5.86 -7.29 18.22
C ARG A 81 -6.66 -7.86 17.06
N ARG A 82 -6.25 -9.02 16.59
CA ARG A 82 -6.91 -9.71 15.48
C ARG A 82 -6.75 -11.21 15.60
N ALA A 83 -7.86 -11.94 15.47
CA ALA A 83 -7.82 -13.39 15.26
C ALA A 83 -7.61 -13.65 13.76
N GLY A 84 -6.59 -14.43 13.40
CA GLY A 84 -6.26 -14.71 11.99
C GLY A 84 -5.77 -13.49 11.22
N SER A 85 -6.11 -13.42 9.95
CA SER A 85 -5.62 -12.42 8.99
C SER A 85 -6.71 -11.54 8.38
N LEU A 86 -7.98 -11.73 8.76
CA LEU A 86 -9.09 -10.97 8.19
C LEU A 86 -9.16 -9.55 8.77
N ASP A 87 -9.25 -8.55 7.91
CA ASP A 87 -9.38 -7.15 8.32
C ASP A 87 -10.64 -6.88 9.14
N SER A 88 -11.73 -7.59 8.85
CA SER A 88 -12.96 -7.51 9.62
C SER A 88 -12.81 -7.93 11.09
N GLN A 89 -11.74 -8.64 11.44
CA GLN A 89 -11.40 -9.07 12.79
C GLN A 89 -10.45 -8.13 13.53
N ILE A 90 -10.04 -7.02 12.92
CA ILE A 90 -9.21 -6.01 13.57
C ILE A 90 -9.99 -5.33 14.68
N ARG A 91 -9.44 -5.34 15.88
CA ARG A 91 -9.99 -4.73 17.09
C ARG A 91 -8.93 -3.91 17.82
N ASP A 92 -9.35 -2.90 18.56
CA ASP A 92 -8.47 -2.10 19.41
C ASP A 92 -7.22 -1.60 18.68
N HIS A 93 -7.41 -1.08 17.46
CA HIS A 93 -6.28 -0.66 16.62
C HIS A 93 -5.76 0.72 17.02
N ALA A 94 -4.42 0.88 16.88
CA ALA A 94 -3.75 2.15 16.88
C ALA A 94 -3.22 2.43 15.46
N SER A 95 -3.53 3.60 14.92
CA SER A 95 -3.08 3.99 13.58
C SER A 95 -1.60 4.37 13.58
N ASN A 96 -0.91 4.12 12.47
CA ASN A 96 0.42 4.66 12.23
C ASN A 96 0.35 6.19 12.06
N ASP A 97 1.44 6.86 12.39
CA ASP A 97 1.59 8.29 12.13
C ASP A 97 1.93 8.52 10.64
N LEU A 98 0.89 8.46 9.81
CA LEU A 98 1.02 8.62 8.36
C LEU A 98 1.46 10.03 8.00
N ILE A 99 1.03 11.05 8.73
CA ILE A 99 1.39 12.44 8.48
C ILE A 99 2.89 12.65 8.69
N ALA A 100 3.44 12.13 9.79
CA ALA A 100 4.89 12.22 10.05
C ALA A 100 5.71 11.54 8.95
N LEU A 101 5.29 10.37 8.48
CA LEU A 101 5.97 9.69 7.37
C LEU A 101 5.93 10.52 6.08
N ILE A 102 4.76 11.02 5.70
CA ILE A 102 4.55 11.80 4.49
C ILE A 102 5.45 13.04 4.48
N GLU A 103 5.64 13.70 5.60
CA GLU A 103 6.50 14.87 5.73
C GLU A 103 7.98 14.56 5.44
N THR A 104 8.38 13.30 5.52
CA THR A 104 9.75 12.85 5.17
C THR A 104 9.92 12.48 3.70
N LEU A 105 8.84 12.51 2.89
CA LEU A 105 8.83 12.05 1.51
C LEU A 105 8.63 13.23 0.54
N PRO A 106 9.71 13.92 0.13
CA PRO A 106 9.60 15.15 -0.65
C PRO A 106 9.01 14.96 -2.05
N ASP A 107 9.15 13.76 -2.63
CA ASP A 107 8.68 13.44 -3.98
C ASP A 107 7.30 12.77 -4.00
N LEU A 108 6.68 12.55 -2.84
CA LEU A 108 5.39 11.87 -2.74
C LEU A 108 4.30 12.68 -3.45
N VAL A 109 3.58 12.04 -4.36
CA VAL A 109 2.47 12.64 -5.12
C VAL A 109 1.14 11.91 -4.92
N ALA A 110 1.19 10.65 -4.48
CA ALA A 110 0.00 9.82 -4.35
C ALA A 110 0.07 8.82 -3.20
N ILE A 111 -1.09 8.49 -2.67
CA ILE A 111 -1.30 7.40 -1.74
C ILE A 111 -2.29 6.42 -2.35
N ALA A 112 -1.95 5.14 -2.27
CA ALA A 112 -2.78 4.05 -2.75
C ALA A 112 -3.17 3.13 -1.58
N PHE A 113 -4.46 3.01 -1.32
CA PHE A 113 -4.98 2.15 -0.27
C PHE A 113 -5.30 0.76 -0.84
N ASN A 114 -4.64 -0.25 -0.32
CA ASN A 114 -4.89 -1.64 -0.69
C ASN A 114 -6.08 -2.21 0.10
N GLY A 115 -7.27 -1.99 -0.41
CA GLY A 115 -8.52 -2.46 0.16
C GLY A 115 -9.30 -1.43 0.97
N GLY A 116 -10.57 -1.76 1.28
CA GLY A 116 -11.51 -0.84 1.92
C GLY A 116 -11.15 -0.48 3.36
N THR A 117 -10.63 -1.42 4.15
CA THR A 117 -10.22 -1.16 5.53
C THR A 117 -9.04 -0.20 5.58
N ALA A 118 -8.05 -0.39 4.69
CA ALA A 118 -6.91 0.52 4.58
C ALA A 118 -7.35 1.93 4.21
N SER A 119 -8.27 2.07 3.23
CA SER A 119 -8.76 3.39 2.84
C SER A 119 -9.55 4.08 3.94
N LYS A 120 -10.44 3.37 4.62
CA LYS A 120 -11.26 3.93 5.69
C LYS A 120 -10.42 4.45 6.87
N ILE A 121 -9.47 3.64 7.32
CA ILE A 121 -8.59 4.01 8.45
C ILE A 121 -7.59 5.07 8.00
N GLY A 122 -6.97 4.90 6.84
CA GLY A 122 -5.95 5.80 6.32
C GLY A 122 -6.49 7.19 5.99
N GLU A 123 -7.64 7.28 5.34
CA GLU A 123 -8.28 8.57 5.04
C GLU A 123 -8.63 9.35 6.32
N ARG A 124 -9.10 8.65 7.34
CA ARG A 124 -9.36 9.27 8.64
C ARG A 124 -8.08 9.78 9.30
N ALA A 125 -7.01 8.99 9.27
CA ALA A 125 -5.73 9.35 9.87
C ALA A 125 -5.06 10.54 9.15
N LEU A 126 -5.21 10.63 7.83
CA LEU A 126 -4.65 11.72 7.02
C LEU A 126 -5.46 13.02 7.14
N GLY A 127 -6.76 12.93 7.36
CA GLY A 127 -7.63 14.10 7.49
C GLY A 127 -7.47 15.06 6.30
N ALA A 128 -7.26 16.36 6.59
CA ALA A 128 -7.13 17.40 5.58
C ALA A 128 -5.90 17.23 4.66
N ARG A 129 -4.88 16.49 5.08
CA ARG A 129 -3.67 16.25 4.26
C ARG A 129 -3.96 15.46 3.00
N ILE A 130 -5.06 14.69 2.97
CA ILE A 130 -5.45 13.90 1.80
C ILE A 130 -5.73 14.77 0.56
N GLY A 131 -6.19 16.01 0.75
CA GLY A 131 -6.45 16.95 -0.35
C GLY A 131 -5.20 17.45 -1.07
N GLN A 132 -4.01 17.22 -0.52
CA GLN A 132 -2.73 17.60 -1.09
C GLN A 132 -2.11 16.50 -1.95
N LEU A 133 -2.69 15.31 -1.92
CA LEU A 133 -2.18 14.12 -2.58
C LEU A 133 -3.27 13.49 -3.45
N ARG A 134 -2.84 12.88 -4.55
CA ARG A 134 -3.73 12.01 -5.31
C ARG A 134 -3.98 10.73 -4.51
N THR A 135 -5.22 10.27 -4.46
CA THR A 135 -5.58 9.06 -3.72
C THR A 135 -6.15 8.00 -4.65
N TYR A 136 -5.79 6.76 -4.39
CA TYR A 136 -6.30 5.58 -5.09
C TYR A 136 -6.90 4.63 -4.07
N ARG A 137 -8.17 4.26 -4.26
CA ARG A 137 -8.81 3.18 -3.53
C ARG A 137 -8.75 1.92 -4.36
N LEU A 138 -7.78 1.08 -4.07
CA LEU A 138 -7.54 -0.13 -4.83
C LEU A 138 -8.40 -1.29 -4.30
N PRO A 139 -8.89 -2.17 -5.18
CA PRO A 139 -9.45 -3.44 -4.72
C PRO A 139 -8.38 -4.25 -4.01
N SER A 140 -8.73 -4.86 -2.88
CA SER A 140 -7.79 -5.60 -2.05
C SER A 140 -7.09 -6.73 -2.80
N SER A 141 -5.79 -6.85 -2.60
CA SER A 141 -4.98 -7.98 -3.10
C SER A 141 -5.16 -9.25 -2.27
N SER A 142 -5.83 -9.18 -1.13
CA SER A 142 -6.04 -10.30 -0.22
C SER A 142 -6.86 -11.44 -0.86
N PRO A 143 -6.53 -12.71 -0.55
CA PRO A 143 -7.35 -13.84 -0.98
C PRO A 143 -8.78 -13.83 -0.43
N ALA A 144 -9.04 -13.10 0.66
CA ALA A 144 -10.39 -12.89 1.19
C ALA A 144 -11.32 -12.16 0.20
N TYR A 145 -10.79 -11.46 -0.80
CA TYR A 145 -11.52 -10.73 -1.84
C TYR A 145 -11.39 -11.40 -3.21
N ALA A 146 -11.33 -12.72 -3.24
CA ALA A 146 -11.17 -13.50 -4.47
C ALA A 146 -12.38 -13.43 -5.42
N ALA A 147 -13.55 -12.95 -4.96
CA ALA A 147 -14.73 -12.77 -5.79
C ALA A 147 -14.53 -11.75 -6.93
N VAL A 148 -13.63 -10.78 -6.75
CA VAL A 148 -13.24 -9.86 -7.81
C VAL A 148 -12.14 -10.50 -8.66
N PRO A 149 -12.34 -10.69 -9.98
CA PRO A 149 -11.34 -11.32 -10.85
C PRO A 149 -10.02 -10.53 -10.87
N TYR A 150 -8.92 -11.24 -11.06
CA TYR A 150 -7.58 -10.62 -11.17
C TYR A 150 -7.53 -9.52 -12.24
N SER A 151 -8.08 -9.78 -13.42
CA SER A 151 -8.11 -8.81 -14.52
C SER A 151 -8.82 -7.50 -14.16
N ALA A 152 -9.92 -7.59 -13.40
CA ALA A 152 -10.64 -6.42 -12.93
C ALA A 152 -9.85 -5.64 -11.87
N LYS A 153 -9.20 -6.35 -10.94
CA LYS A 153 -8.28 -5.72 -9.98
C LYS A 153 -7.14 -5.02 -10.69
N LEU A 154 -6.50 -5.70 -11.63
CA LEU A 154 -5.35 -5.16 -12.37
C LEU A 154 -5.70 -3.90 -13.15
N ALA A 155 -6.87 -3.84 -13.77
CA ALA A 155 -7.33 -2.65 -14.49
C ALA A 155 -7.34 -1.40 -13.58
N VAL A 156 -7.77 -1.55 -12.33
CA VAL A 156 -7.76 -0.44 -11.34
C VAL A 156 -6.33 -0.15 -10.86
N TRP A 157 -5.55 -1.17 -10.53
CA TRP A 157 -4.16 -1.02 -10.07
C TRP A 157 -3.27 -0.34 -11.10
N LYS A 158 -3.48 -0.58 -12.38
CA LYS A 158 -2.72 0.09 -13.47
C LYS A 158 -2.89 1.61 -13.47
N GLY A 159 -3.94 2.14 -12.86
CA GLY A 159 -4.11 3.58 -12.68
C GLY A 159 -2.95 4.24 -11.91
N LEU A 160 -2.21 3.48 -11.09
CA LEU A 160 -1.02 3.97 -10.38
C LEU A 160 0.07 4.48 -11.33
N ARG A 161 0.11 4.00 -12.57
CA ARG A 161 1.08 4.44 -13.58
C ARG A 161 1.04 5.94 -13.83
N ASP A 162 -0.13 6.56 -13.70
CA ASP A 162 -0.29 8.00 -13.89
C ASP A 162 0.49 8.82 -12.86
N SER A 163 0.70 8.27 -11.67
CA SER A 163 1.47 8.94 -10.60
C SER A 163 2.93 8.50 -10.54
N LEU A 164 3.31 7.46 -11.26
CA LEU A 164 4.69 6.96 -11.33
C LEU A 164 5.51 7.63 -12.44
N SER A 165 4.86 8.20 -13.46
CA SER A 165 5.54 8.88 -14.55
C SER A 165 6.05 10.26 -14.15
N ALA A 166 7.21 10.68 -14.69
CA ALA A 166 7.82 11.98 -14.40
C ALA A 166 6.95 13.18 -14.82
N ASP A 167 6.09 13.01 -15.83
CA ASP A 167 5.22 14.05 -16.37
C ASP A 167 4.09 14.48 -15.43
N SER A 168 3.82 13.71 -14.37
CA SER A 168 2.76 14.02 -13.41
C SER A 168 3.03 15.25 -12.53
N ARG A 169 4.21 15.86 -12.61
CA ARG A 169 4.56 17.10 -11.89
C ARG A 169 4.06 18.38 -12.58
N ALA A 170 3.53 18.29 -13.81
CA ALA A 170 3.17 19.45 -14.63
C ALA A 170 1.64 19.68 -14.66
N HIS A 171 0.99 19.83 -13.49
CA HIS A 171 -0.30 20.51 -13.43
C HIS A 171 -0.36 21.34 -12.15
N PRO A 172 0.13 22.58 -12.20
CA PRO A 172 -0.39 23.57 -11.27
C PRO A 172 -1.86 23.75 -11.65
N LEU A 173 -2.73 23.56 -10.69
CA LEU A 173 -4.11 24.01 -10.79
C LEU A 173 -4.05 25.50 -11.15
N GLN A 174 -4.25 25.83 -12.42
CA GLN A 174 -4.62 27.17 -12.81
C GLN A 174 -6.07 27.35 -12.38
N GLY A 175 -6.23 27.92 -11.19
CA GLY A 175 -7.49 28.49 -10.77
C GLY A 175 -7.59 29.87 -11.40
N GLU A 176 -8.58 30.09 -12.22
CA GLU A 176 -9.29 31.33 -12.34
C GLU A 176 -10.56 31.30 -11.51
#